data_68171234ae4425dcc20c1022192bb99b
#
_entry.id   68171234ae4425dcc20c1022192bb99b
#
_cell.length_a   1.000
_cell.length_b   1.000
_cell.length_c   1.000
_cell.angle_alpha   90.00
_cell.angle_beta   90.00
_cell.angle_gamma   90.00
#
_symmetry.space_group_name_H-M   'P 1'
#
loop_
_entity.id
_entity.type
_entity.pdbx_description
1 polymer ?
#
loop_
_entity_poly.entity_id
_entity_poly.type
_entity_poly.pdbx_seq_one_letter_code
_entity_poly.pdbx_strand_id
1 'polypeptide(L)'
;MKTLIKALLGCVLAGVLVYLYYTEIKPVVIFGLRSDYAHAIPYQKIPEGLTSLKAESCGECHREIYDEWKTSIHAHAYEDPFFQAYWKKDKNVWVCLNCHTPLENQQPTLIKEIPRGRVEKAVQEPNPQYDPEYQKESVTCAVCHVRDGVIYGPFDDSAAPHPTKFDPNFRTAQVCYRCHNVVSGPAQFYNVGPCGTYAEYEGKFFMQERGFICQSCHMPEVDRPVATNSPIRRGRKHLWRGGHDPDMVKRAVGIQVKADNTSPKPGDRVGFTLTLVNAGAGHKIPTGDPDRYFTVEFSVVDQKGRVLDQHTSTMGRWIMWQPAIVELYDNRLVPLASREYQFAYQLPAQAEGLKVKTRVQYHILTDKQHEMLQTKYGLTGNDPYRFVVYEREFPLSGALAAVLDEGNQLSAGNRQPDALSCKAGVEG
;
A
#
# COMPACT_ATOMS: atom_id res chain seq x y z
N MET A 1 39.57 -37.93 6.10
CA MET A 1 39.52 -36.63 6.80
C MET A 1 40.05 -35.48 5.95
N LYS A 2 41.31 -35.50 5.44
CA LYS A 2 41.88 -34.40 4.62
C LYS A 2 41.07 -34.06 3.34
N THR A 3 40.54 -35.10 2.65
CA THR A 3 39.73 -34.92 1.43
C THR A 3 38.36 -34.26 1.72
N LEU A 4 37.72 -34.64 2.83
CA LEU A 4 36.45 -34.08 3.27
C LEU A 4 36.59 -32.59 3.65
N ILE A 5 37.71 -32.25 4.34
CA ILE A 5 38.02 -30.85 4.70
C ILE A 5 38.27 -30.01 3.44
N LYS A 6 39.00 -30.55 2.45
CA LYS A 6 39.23 -29.84 1.17
C LYS A 6 37.92 -29.62 0.41
N ALA A 7 37.02 -30.61 0.37
CA ALA A 7 35.73 -30.48 -0.26
C ALA A 7 34.87 -29.43 0.45
N LEU A 8 34.85 -29.44 1.78
CA LEU A 8 34.11 -28.44 2.58
C LEU A 8 34.64 -27.01 2.34
N LEU A 9 35.97 -26.85 2.35
CA LEU A 9 36.59 -25.54 2.05
C LEU A 9 36.31 -25.10 0.62
N GLY A 10 36.28 -25.99 -0.36
CA GLY A 10 35.88 -25.71 -1.74
C GLY A 10 34.42 -25.23 -1.84
N CYS A 11 33.51 -25.89 -1.12
CA CYS A 11 32.10 -25.48 -1.07
C CYS A 11 31.92 -24.10 -0.40
N VAL A 12 32.65 -23.86 0.70
CA VAL A 12 32.61 -22.56 1.38
C VAL A 12 33.16 -21.44 0.48
N LEU A 13 34.29 -21.69 -0.19
CA LEU A 13 34.87 -20.71 -1.12
C LEU A 13 33.94 -20.42 -2.30
N ALA A 14 33.35 -21.46 -2.88
CA ALA A 14 32.37 -21.33 -3.95
C ALA A 14 31.16 -20.53 -3.47
N GLY A 15 30.66 -20.78 -2.26
CA GLY A 15 29.58 -20.02 -1.63
C GLY A 15 29.93 -18.54 -1.43
N VAL A 16 31.15 -18.25 -0.95
CA VAL A 16 31.66 -16.88 -0.79
C VAL A 16 31.79 -16.18 -2.15
N LEU A 17 32.32 -16.86 -3.16
CA LEU A 17 32.45 -16.28 -4.51
C LEU A 17 31.09 -16.00 -5.14
N VAL A 18 30.11 -16.89 -4.97
CA VAL A 18 28.73 -16.68 -5.40
C VAL A 18 28.12 -15.50 -4.66
N TYR A 19 28.30 -15.43 -3.34
CA TYR A 19 27.82 -14.30 -2.53
C TYR A 19 28.43 -12.98 -3.00
N LEU A 20 29.76 -12.91 -3.18
CA LEU A 20 30.45 -11.70 -3.67
C LEU A 20 30.02 -11.33 -5.10
N TYR A 21 29.81 -12.33 -5.96
CA TYR A 21 29.28 -12.09 -7.29
C TYR A 21 27.90 -11.39 -7.24
N TYR A 22 27.00 -11.89 -6.41
CA TYR A 22 25.65 -11.33 -6.29
C TYR A 22 25.59 -10.00 -5.54
N THR A 23 26.48 -9.75 -4.60
CA THR A 23 26.49 -8.51 -3.81
C THR A 23 27.28 -7.38 -4.46
N GLU A 24 28.42 -7.71 -5.09
CA GLU A 24 29.36 -6.68 -5.59
C GLU A 24 29.35 -6.55 -7.13
N ILE A 25 29.17 -7.66 -7.84
CA ILE A 25 29.29 -7.68 -9.29
C ILE A 25 27.94 -7.64 -9.97
N LYS A 26 26.96 -8.36 -9.44
CA LYS A 26 25.59 -8.32 -9.96
C LYS A 26 24.86 -7.15 -9.35
N PRO A 27 24.48 -6.16 -10.13
CA PRO A 27 23.76 -5.01 -9.61
C PRO A 27 22.40 -5.42 -9.08
N VAL A 28 22.00 -4.65 -8.09
CA VAL A 28 20.85 -4.83 -7.25
C VAL A 28 19.58 -4.33 -7.92
N VAL A 29 19.39 -4.59 -9.17
CA VAL A 29 18.05 -4.42 -9.71
C VAL A 29 17.32 -5.72 -9.58
N ILE A 30 16.47 -5.68 -8.67
CA ILE A 30 15.91 -6.76 -7.94
C ILE A 30 14.64 -7.28 -8.59
N PHE A 31 13.97 -6.50 -9.44
CA PHE A 31 12.78 -6.94 -10.15
C PHE A 31 13.00 -6.89 -11.65
N GLY A 32 12.48 -7.89 -12.34
CA GLY A 32 12.51 -7.92 -13.79
C GLY A 32 11.67 -6.77 -14.35
N LEU A 33 12.23 -6.11 -15.34
CA LEU A 33 11.48 -5.13 -16.09
C LEU A 33 10.45 -5.84 -16.97
N ARG A 34 9.21 -5.47 -16.81
CA ARG A 34 8.13 -5.84 -17.70
C ARG A 34 7.88 -4.68 -18.68
N SER A 35 7.42 -5.01 -19.87
CA SER A 35 7.11 -4.02 -20.91
C SER A 35 6.16 -2.92 -20.45
N ASP A 36 5.24 -3.25 -19.51
CA ASP A 36 4.21 -2.34 -19.02
C ASP A 36 4.79 -1.12 -18.30
N TYR A 37 5.92 -1.29 -17.57
CA TYR A 37 6.56 -0.23 -16.80
C TYR A 37 8.07 -0.07 -17.06
N ALA A 38 8.61 -0.77 -18.07
CA ALA A 38 10.02 -0.67 -18.44
C ALA A 38 10.38 0.73 -18.96
N HIS A 39 9.44 1.44 -19.54
CA HIS A 39 9.61 2.79 -20.07
C HIS A 39 8.57 3.73 -19.48
N ALA A 40 8.86 5.01 -19.42
CA ALA A 40 7.88 6.04 -19.17
C ALA A 40 6.73 5.99 -20.19
N ILE A 41 5.61 6.60 -19.87
CA ILE A 41 4.57 6.88 -20.87
C ILE A 41 5.16 7.90 -21.85
N PRO A 42 5.12 7.63 -23.16
CA PRO A 42 5.71 8.52 -24.16
C PRO A 42 5.27 9.97 -24.01
N TYR A 43 6.06 10.89 -24.50
CA TYR A 43 5.77 12.33 -24.47
C TYR A 43 4.35 12.62 -24.94
N GLN A 44 3.60 13.34 -24.12
CA GLN A 44 2.22 13.72 -24.40
C GLN A 44 2.15 15.15 -24.94
N LYS A 45 1.39 15.31 -26.01
CA LYS A 45 1.04 16.61 -26.59
C LYS A 45 -0.08 17.25 -25.81
N ILE A 46 -0.05 18.57 -25.72
CA ILE A 46 -1.16 19.34 -25.16
C ILE A 46 -2.38 19.14 -26.08
N PRO A 47 -3.54 18.69 -25.56
CA PRO A 47 -4.77 18.59 -26.34
C PRO A 47 -5.18 19.95 -26.91
N GLU A 48 -5.76 19.96 -28.11
CA GLU A 48 -6.33 21.15 -28.70
C GLU A 48 -7.37 21.77 -27.74
N GLY A 49 -7.37 23.09 -27.61
CA GLY A 49 -8.26 23.81 -26.70
C GLY A 49 -7.74 23.92 -25.26
N LEU A 50 -6.60 23.28 -24.92
CA LEU A 50 -5.92 23.44 -23.62
C LEU A 50 -4.62 24.23 -23.78
N THR A 51 -4.18 24.85 -22.67
CA THR A 51 -2.94 25.63 -22.61
C THR A 51 -1.77 24.85 -22.05
N SER A 52 -2.04 23.78 -21.29
CA SER A 52 -1.03 23.00 -20.57
C SER A 52 -1.53 21.60 -20.25
N LEU A 53 -0.60 20.68 -19.95
CA LEU A 53 -0.89 19.35 -19.36
C LEU A 53 -0.92 19.39 -17.83
N LYS A 54 -0.57 20.53 -17.20
CA LYS A 54 -0.56 20.66 -15.74
C LYS A 54 -1.97 20.49 -15.18
N ALA A 55 -2.05 19.86 -14.02
CA ALA A 55 -3.34 19.56 -13.39
C ALA A 55 -4.18 20.81 -13.11
N GLU A 56 -3.53 21.94 -12.83
CA GLU A 56 -4.21 23.23 -12.62
C GLU A 56 -5.02 23.66 -13.85
N SER A 57 -4.47 23.46 -15.05
CA SER A 57 -5.20 23.77 -16.30
C SER A 57 -6.46 22.92 -16.47
N CYS A 58 -6.40 21.64 -16.08
CA CYS A 58 -7.59 20.79 -16.02
C CYS A 58 -8.57 21.29 -14.94
N GLY A 59 -8.04 21.74 -13.81
CA GLY A 59 -8.79 22.25 -12.65
C GLY A 59 -9.58 23.52 -12.90
N GLU A 60 -9.28 24.29 -13.94
CA GLU A 60 -10.07 25.46 -14.33
C GLU A 60 -11.53 25.10 -14.62
N CYS A 61 -11.76 23.91 -15.20
CA CYS A 61 -13.10 23.40 -15.49
C CYS A 61 -13.49 22.21 -14.59
N HIS A 62 -12.56 21.32 -14.26
CA HIS A 62 -12.78 20.12 -13.43
C HIS A 62 -12.44 20.39 -11.94
N ARG A 63 -12.99 21.46 -11.38
CA ARG A 63 -12.58 22.02 -10.08
C ARG A 63 -12.61 21.04 -8.93
N GLU A 64 -13.75 20.39 -8.71
CA GLU A 64 -13.91 19.45 -7.59
C GLU A 64 -12.98 18.23 -7.74
N ILE A 65 -12.80 17.73 -8.97
CA ILE A 65 -11.91 16.61 -9.28
C ILE A 65 -10.45 16.99 -9.00
N TYR A 66 -10.06 18.20 -9.39
CA TYR A 66 -8.74 18.75 -9.11
C TYR A 66 -8.46 18.90 -7.61
N ASP A 67 -9.43 19.44 -6.87
CA ASP A 67 -9.32 19.64 -5.42
C ASP A 67 -9.21 18.29 -4.68
N GLU A 68 -9.92 17.25 -5.14
CA GLU A 68 -9.79 15.88 -4.62
C GLU A 68 -8.41 15.30 -4.94
N TRP A 69 -7.95 15.38 -6.19
CA TRP A 69 -6.64 14.89 -6.62
C TRP A 69 -5.51 15.52 -5.83
N LYS A 70 -5.53 16.84 -5.62
CA LYS A 70 -4.52 17.56 -4.82
C LYS A 70 -4.32 16.98 -3.42
N THR A 71 -5.33 16.37 -2.84
CA THR A 71 -5.26 15.76 -1.50
C THR A 71 -4.83 14.29 -1.53
N SER A 72 -4.63 13.72 -2.71
CA SER A 72 -4.31 12.31 -2.89
C SER A 72 -2.81 12.07 -2.84
N ILE A 73 -2.41 10.85 -2.48
CA ILE A 73 -1.01 10.45 -2.56
C ILE A 73 -0.49 10.42 -4.01
N HIS A 74 -1.36 10.32 -5.01
CA HIS A 74 -0.99 10.42 -6.42
C HIS A 74 -0.40 11.79 -6.76
N ALA A 75 -0.98 12.88 -6.23
CA ALA A 75 -0.44 14.23 -6.41
C ALA A 75 0.91 14.45 -5.72
N HIS A 76 1.27 13.60 -4.77
CA HIS A 76 2.47 13.72 -3.95
C HIS A 76 3.45 12.55 -4.13
N ALA A 77 3.19 11.62 -5.06
CA ALA A 77 3.94 10.37 -5.19
C ALA A 77 5.46 10.58 -5.41
N TYR A 78 5.87 11.68 -6.02
CA TYR A 78 7.28 12.04 -6.19
C TYR A 78 7.83 12.79 -4.98
N GLU A 79 7.07 13.73 -4.42
CA GLU A 79 7.52 14.59 -3.32
C GLU A 79 7.36 13.93 -1.94
N ASP A 80 6.71 12.75 -1.87
CA ASP A 80 6.56 11.98 -0.64
C ASP A 80 7.93 11.76 0.04
N PRO A 81 8.11 12.20 1.30
CA PRO A 81 9.38 12.09 1.99
C PRO A 81 9.90 10.66 2.11
N PHE A 82 9.00 9.68 2.29
CA PHE A 82 9.39 8.27 2.34
C PHE A 82 9.90 7.79 0.99
N PHE A 83 9.19 8.11 -0.10
CA PHE A 83 9.65 7.80 -1.45
C PHE A 83 11.02 8.42 -1.72
N GLN A 84 11.21 9.70 -1.44
CA GLN A 84 12.47 10.41 -1.68
C GLN A 84 13.64 9.77 -0.92
N ALA A 85 13.43 9.38 0.34
CA ALA A 85 14.46 8.75 1.15
C ALA A 85 14.81 7.33 0.64
N TYR A 86 13.81 6.52 0.28
CA TYR A 86 14.02 5.21 -0.34
C TYR A 86 14.68 5.32 -1.71
N TRP A 87 14.25 6.28 -2.52
CA TRP A 87 14.83 6.49 -3.85
C TRP A 87 16.32 6.87 -3.76
N LYS A 88 16.70 7.73 -2.82
CA LYS A 88 18.11 8.02 -2.50
C LYS A 88 18.86 6.77 -2.03
N LYS A 89 18.25 5.97 -1.14
CA LYS A 89 18.82 4.70 -0.68
C LYS A 89 19.10 3.77 -1.86
N ASP A 90 18.22 3.73 -2.83
CA ASP A 90 18.33 2.91 -4.04
C ASP A 90 19.06 3.64 -5.19
N LYS A 91 19.90 4.63 -4.84
CA LYS A 91 20.78 5.37 -5.77
C LYS A 91 20.03 6.12 -6.87
N ASN A 92 18.85 6.62 -6.57
CA ASN A 92 18.00 7.38 -7.49
C ASN A 92 17.74 6.63 -8.81
N VAL A 93 17.45 5.35 -8.70
CA VAL A 93 17.23 4.51 -9.87
C VAL A 93 16.04 5.02 -10.70
N TRP A 94 16.26 5.22 -11.97
CA TRP A 94 15.32 5.87 -12.90
C TRP A 94 13.97 5.13 -13.04
N VAL A 95 13.95 3.80 -12.90
CA VAL A 95 12.74 3.00 -13.08
C VAL A 95 11.62 3.35 -12.09
N CYS A 96 11.96 3.87 -10.90
CA CYS A 96 10.97 4.33 -9.93
C CYS A 96 10.12 5.46 -10.50
N LEU A 97 10.71 6.32 -11.33
CA LEU A 97 10.03 7.46 -11.95
C LEU A 97 8.94 7.01 -12.94
N ASN A 98 9.04 5.80 -13.51
CA ASN A 98 8.02 5.28 -14.43
C ASN A 98 6.64 5.05 -13.79
N CYS A 99 6.58 5.10 -12.43
CA CYS A 99 5.34 5.06 -11.66
C CYS A 99 5.11 6.35 -10.85
N HIS A 100 6.18 7.00 -10.37
CA HIS A 100 6.06 8.18 -9.51
C HIS A 100 5.98 9.51 -10.29
N THR A 101 6.54 9.56 -11.51
CA THR A 101 6.41 10.66 -12.48
C THR A 101 6.32 10.05 -13.89
N PRO A 102 5.17 9.42 -14.23
CA PRO A 102 5.12 8.42 -15.28
C PRO A 102 5.31 8.93 -16.73
N LEU A 103 5.12 10.24 -16.99
CA LEU A 103 5.22 10.81 -18.33
C LEU A 103 6.67 11.15 -18.66
N GLU A 104 7.11 10.92 -19.91
CA GLU A 104 8.40 11.45 -20.36
C GLU A 104 8.51 12.98 -20.17
N ASN A 105 7.39 13.71 -20.30
CA ASN A 105 7.32 15.15 -20.00
C ASN A 105 7.85 15.51 -18.59
N GLN A 106 7.79 14.58 -17.66
CA GLN A 106 8.13 14.78 -16.24
C GLN A 106 9.52 14.23 -15.88
N GLN A 107 10.22 13.56 -16.81
CA GLN A 107 11.46 12.86 -16.49
C GLN A 107 12.69 13.62 -16.99
N PRO A 108 13.74 13.76 -16.16
CA PRO A 108 14.94 14.50 -16.53
C PRO A 108 15.76 13.80 -17.61
N THR A 109 15.59 12.49 -17.77
CA THR A 109 16.29 11.68 -18.76
C THR A 109 15.34 10.77 -19.53
N LEU A 110 15.65 10.52 -20.79
CA LEU A 110 14.98 9.56 -21.64
C LEU A 110 15.78 8.25 -21.69
N ILE A 111 15.10 7.14 -21.51
CA ILE A 111 15.71 5.81 -21.60
C ILE A 111 15.67 5.33 -23.04
N LYS A 112 16.86 5.21 -23.66
CA LYS A 112 17.00 4.80 -25.07
C LYS A 112 17.09 3.30 -25.23
N GLU A 113 17.88 2.65 -24.37
CA GLU A 113 18.08 1.21 -24.41
C GLU A 113 18.20 0.64 -23.00
N ILE A 114 17.76 -0.58 -22.83
CA ILE A 114 17.91 -1.35 -21.58
C ILE A 114 18.57 -2.69 -21.92
N PRO A 115 19.92 -2.70 -22.11
CA PRO A 115 20.63 -3.89 -22.54
C PRO A 115 20.36 -5.09 -21.64
N ARG A 116 19.83 -6.16 -22.22
CA ARG A 116 19.45 -7.40 -21.52
C ARG A 116 18.49 -7.20 -20.35
N GLY A 117 17.66 -6.14 -20.39
CA GLY A 117 16.71 -5.82 -19.30
C GLY A 117 17.39 -5.31 -18.01
N ARG A 118 18.66 -4.88 -18.07
CA ARG A 118 19.42 -4.46 -16.89
C ARG A 118 19.27 -2.96 -16.68
N VAL A 119 18.51 -2.58 -15.64
CA VAL A 119 18.19 -1.20 -15.30
C VAL A 119 19.45 -0.35 -15.10
N GLU A 120 20.47 -0.91 -14.45
CA GLU A 120 21.74 -0.22 -14.20
C GLU A 120 22.64 -0.04 -15.46
N LYS A 121 22.28 -0.71 -16.56
CA LYS A 121 22.95 -0.61 -17.86
C LYS A 121 22.16 0.22 -18.86
N ALA A 122 21.07 0.82 -18.42
CA ALA A 122 20.24 1.64 -19.31
C ALA A 122 21.04 2.79 -19.91
N VAL A 123 20.89 2.96 -21.21
CA VAL A 123 21.42 4.10 -21.93
C VAL A 123 20.44 5.26 -21.75
N GLN A 124 20.93 6.34 -21.16
CA GLN A 124 20.13 7.51 -20.80
C GLN A 124 20.63 8.74 -21.53
N GLU A 125 19.72 9.57 -21.98
CA GLU A 125 20.00 10.88 -22.56
C GLU A 125 19.24 11.97 -21.82
N PRO A 126 19.80 13.19 -21.67
CA PRO A 126 19.06 14.31 -21.12
C PRO A 126 17.77 14.56 -21.90
N ASN A 127 16.68 14.85 -21.20
CA ASN A 127 15.42 15.19 -21.83
C ASN A 127 15.32 16.71 -22.04
N PRO A 128 15.37 17.21 -23.29
CA PRO A 128 15.31 18.64 -23.55
C PRO A 128 13.93 19.27 -23.26
N GLN A 129 12.89 18.45 -23.08
CA GLN A 129 11.52 18.88 -22.80
C GLN A 129 11.13 18.69 -21.34
N TYR A 130 12.10 18.41 -20.48
CA TYR A 130 11.88 18.23 -19.06
C TYR A 130 11.43 19.52 -18.37
N ASP A 131 10.32 19.45 -17.66
CA ASP A 131 9.82 20.52 -16.79
C ASP A 131 9.87 20.03 -15.32
N PRO A 132 10.80 20.57 -14.48
CA PRO A 132 10.91 20.15 -13.08
C PRO A 132 9.68 20.53 -12.25
N GLU A 133 8.93 21.57 -12.60
CA GLU A 133 7.69 21.91 -11.91
C GLU A 133 6.58 20.93 -12.28
N TYR A 134 6.54 20.44 -13.51
CA TYR A 134 5.60 19.41 -13.92
C TYR A 134 5.93 18.04 -13.29
N GLN A 135 7.21 17.76 -13.02
CA GLN A 135 7.61 16.55 -12.28
C GLN A 135 7.00 16.51 -10.88
N LYS A 136 6.92 17.65 -10.19
CA LYS A 136 6.34 17.73 -8.83
C LYS A 136 4.85 17.36 -8.78
N GLU A 137 4.13 17.46 -9.89
CA GLU A 137 2.74 17.00 -9.96
C GLU A 137 2.59 15.48 -9.89
N SER A 138 3.70 14.73 -9.93
CA SER A 138 3.71 13.28 -9.69
C SER A 138 2.79 12.51 -10.65
N VAL A 139 1.81 11.76 -10.14
CA VAL A 139 0.80 11.08 -10.97
C VAL A 139 -0.35 12.06 -11.24
N THR A 140 -0.15 12.90 -12.25
CA THR A 140 -1.07 13.97 -12.66
C THR A 140 -2.22 13.44 -13.53
N CYS A 141 -3.20 14.31 -13.84
CA CYS A 141 -4.36 13.98 -14.67
C CYS A 141 -3.97 13.36 -16.03
N ALA A 142 -2.99 13.92 -16.69
CA ALA A 142 -2.53 13.48 -18.01
C ALA A 142 -1.96 12.06 -18.01
N VAL A 143 -1.47 11.55 -16.89
CA VAL A 143 -0.95 10.17 -16.77
C VAL A 143 -2.01 9.15 -17.15
N CYS A 144 -3.24 9.35 -16.70
CA CYS A 144 -4.36 8.46 -17.03
C CYS A 144 -5.13 8.92 -18.27
N HIS A 145 -5.34 10.23 -18.41
CA HIS A 145 -6.33 10.77 -19.32
C HIS A 145 -5.80 11.23 -20.68
N VAL A 146 -4.49 11.50 -20.86
CA VAL A 146 -4.01 12.05 -22.13
C VAL A 146 -3.20 11.02 -22.91
N ARG A 147 -3.53 10.86 -24.19
CA ARG A 147 -2.74 10.12 -25.18
C ARG A 147 -2.78 10.84 -26.53
N ASP A 148 -1.60 11.23 -27.04
CA ASP A 148 -1.42 11.88 -28.35
C ASP A 148 -2.31 13.12 -28.55
N GLY A 149 -2.48 13.95 -27.53
CA GLY A 149 -3.29 15.17 -27.61
C GLY A 149 -4.79 14.93 -27.56
N VAL A 150 -5.23 13.72 -27.18
CA VAL A 150 -6.65 13.36 -26.99
C VAL A 150 -6.88 12.96 -25.54
N ILE A 151 -8.00 13.38 -24.96
CA ILE A 151 -8.41 13.04 -23.61
C ILE A 151 -9.28 11.79 -23.63
N TYR A 152 -8.86 10.78 -22.88
CA TYR A 152 -9.61 9.52 -22.73
C TYR A 152 -10.35 9.48 -21.40
N GLY A 153 -11.53 8.91 -21.40
CA GLY A 153 -12.35 8.81 -20.19
C GLY A 153 -13.46 7.76 -20.28
N PRO A 154 -14.26 7.65 -19.19
CA PRO A 154 -15.32 6.62 -19.12
C PRO A 154 -16.62 7.01 -19.84
N PHE A 155 -16.69 8.17 -20.51
CA PHE A 155 -17.89 8.69 -21.17
C PHE A 155 -17.67 8.82 -22.68
N ASP A 156 -18.68 8.49 -23.47
CA ASP A 156 -18.68 8.55 -24.93
C ASP A 156 -19.55 9.69 -25.50
N ASP A 157 -20.24 10.42 -24.63
CA ASP A 157 -21.19 11.49 -24.94
C ASP A 157 -20.65 12.89 -24.58
N SER A 158 -19.35 13.09 -24.68
CA SER A 158 -18.71 14.32 -24.23
C SER A 158 -18.92 15.49 -25.22
N ALA A 159 -19.43 16.61 -24.72
CA ALA A 159 -19.46 17.90 -25.43
C ALA A 159 -18.30 18.82 -24.93
N ALA A 160 -17.16 18.27 -24.58
CA ALA A 160 -16.01 18.97 -24.06
C ALA A 160 -15.40 19.92 -25.12
N PRO A 161 -14.76 21.03 -24.71
CA PRO A 161 -14.08 21.95 -25.62
C PRO A 161 -12.72 21.42 -26.11
N HIS A 162 -12.35 20.21 -25.77
CA HIS A 162 -11.14 19.51 -26.16
C HIS A 162 -11.46 18.14 -26.78
N PRO A 163 -10.58 17.55 -27.59
CA PRO A 163 -10.79 16.21 -28.16
C PRO A 163 -10.94 15.16 -27.05
N THR A 164 -12.00 14.33 -27.13
CA THR A 164 -12.28 13.26 -26.18
C THR A 164 -12.54 11.93 -26.86
N LYS A 165 -12.18 10.85 -26.19
CA LYS A 165 -12.51 9.47 -26.58
C LYS A 165 -12.93 8.64 -25.39
N PHE A 166 -13.93 7.80 -25.61
CA PHE A 166 -14.31 6.77 -24.66
C PHE A 166 -13.26 5.67 -24.61
N ASP A 167 -12.87 5.26 -23.39
CA ASP A 167 -12.06 4.08 -23.15
C ASP A 167 -12.69 3.25 -22.02
N PRO A 168 -13.20 2.02 -22.33
CA PRO A 168 -13.83 1.16 -21.34
C PRO A 168 -12.92 0.75 -20.20
N ASN A 169 -11.59 0.83 -20.35
CA ASN A 169 -10.63 0.50 -19.30
C ASN A 169 -10.79 1.36 -18.07
N PHE A 170 -11.30 2.61 -18.18
CA PHE A 170 -11.61 3.45 -17.03
C PHE A 170 -12.72 2.88 -16.13
N ARG A 171 -13.49 1.89 -16.63
CA ARG A 171 -14.52 1.18 -15.87
C ARG A 171 -14.05 -0.18 -15.35
N THR A 172 -12.74 -0.47 -15.41
CA THR A 172 -12.13 -1.72 -14.98
C THR A 172 -10.94 -1.44 -14.08
N ALA A 173 -10.45 -2.47 -13.38
CA ALA A 173 -9.21 -2.38 -12.60
C ALA A 173 -7.96 -2.20 -13.49
N GLN A 174 -8.06 -2.43 -14.80
CA GLN A 174 -6.92 -2.42 -15.73
C GLN A 174 -6.17 -1.08 -15.77
N VAL A 175 -6.87 0.04 -15.55
CA VAL A 175 -6.24 1.37 -15.51
C VAL A 175 -5.19 1.51 -14.39
N CYS A 176 -5.28 0.69 -13.34
CA CYS A 176 -4.34 0.70 -12.20
C CYS A 176 -3.14 -0.24 -12.39
N TYR A 177 -3.25 -1.19 -13.33
CA TYR A 177 -2.35 -2.32 -13.52
C TYR A 177 -0.89 -1.91 -13.66
N ARG A 178 -0.61 -0.92 -14.52
CA ARG A 178 0.75 -0.49 -14.87
C ARG A 178 1.65 -0.24 -13.65
N CYS A 179 1.14 0.49 -12.66
CA CYS A 179 1.91 0.93 -11.50
C CYS A 179 1.69 0.04 -10.27
N HIS A 180 0.51 -0.57 -10.15
CA HIS A 180 0.14 -1.38 -8.99
C HIS A 180 0.35 -2.89 -9.19
N ASN A 181 1.07 -3.29 -10.24
CA ASN A 181 1.45 -4.67 -10.50
C ASN A 181 2.95 -4.84 -10.76
N VAL A 182 3.79 -4.19 -9.99
CA VAL A 182 5.24 -4.41 -10.05
C VAL A 182 5.54 -5.73 -9.35
N VAL A 183 5.80 -6.76 -10.15
CA VAL A 183 6.16 -8.09 -9.68
C VAL A 183 7.58 -8.42 -10.10
N SER A 184 8.30 -9.21 -9.32
CA SER A 184 9.68 -9.55 -9.61
C SER A 184 9.83 -10.53 -10.78
N GLY A 185 10.72 -10.21 -11.65
CA GLY A 185 11.49 -10.86 -12.69
C GLY A 185 11.18 -12.24 -13.26
N PRO A 186 12.01 -12.68 -14.22
CA PRO A 186 11.70 -13.84 -15.08
C PRO A 186 11.65 -15.20 -14.35
N ALA A 187 12.10 -15.30 -13.13
CA ALA A 187 11.85 -16.43 -12.28
C ALA A 187 10.47 -16.29 -11.66
N GLN A 188 9.44 -16.70 -12.37
CA GLN A 188 8.04 -16.74 -11.92
C GLN A 188 7.79 -17.58 -10.65
N PHE A 189 8.84 -18.01 -9.98
CA PHE A 189 8.75 -18.81 -8.76
C PHE A 189 8.27 -18.02 -7.54
N TYR A 190 8.34 -16.67 -7.59
CA TYR A 190 7.94 -15.82 -6.48
C TYR A 190 7.27 -14.56 -7.02
N ASN A 191 5.96 -14.42 -6.85
CA ASN A 191 5.22 -13.17 -7.06
C ASN A 191 5.61 -12.12 -6.00
N VAL A 192 6.91 -11.86 -5.87
CA VAL A 192 7.48 -10.99 -4.86
C VAL A 192 7.87 -9.69 -5.54
N GLY A 193 6.92 -8.81 -5.68
CA GLY A 193 7.21 -7.45 -6.15
C GLY A 193 6.91 -6.43 -5.06
N PRO A 194 7.56 -5.26 -5.10
CA PRO A 194 7.31 -4.21 -4.12
C PRO A 194 5.87 -3.71 -4.16
N CYS A 195 5.19 -3.75 -5.30
CA CYS A 195 3.86 -3.17 -5.48
C CYS A 195 2.92 -4.12 -6.24
N GLY A 196 2.75 -5.37 -5.76
CA GLY A 196 1.95 -6.42 -6.39
C GLY A 196 0.46 -6.43 -6.02
N THR A 197 -0.12 -5.30 -5.60
CA THR A 197 -1.53 -5.22 -5.14
C THR A 197 -2.53 -5.69 -6.19
N TYR A 198 -2.27 -5.41 -7.48
CA TYR A 198 -3.13 -5.85 -8.56
C TYR A 198 -3.16 -7.38 -8.68
N ALA A 199 -2.01 -8.04 -8.59
CA ALA A 199 -1.94 -9.51 -8.60
C ALA A 199 -2.66 -10.14 -7.40
N GLU A 200 -2.63 -9.49 -6.25
CA GLU A 200 -3.38 -9.95 -5.06
C GLU A 200 -4.90 -9.84 -5.26
N TYR A 201 -5.36 -8.79 -5.95
CA TYR A 201 -6.76 -8.60 -6.35
C TYR A 201 -7.18 -9.58 -7.44
N GLU A 202 -6.38 -9.72 -8.51
CA GLU A 202 -6.68 -10.58 -9.65
C GLU A 202 -6.80 -12.06 -9.26
N GLY A 203 -5.99 -12.51 -8.29
CA GLY A 203 -6.08 -13.86 -7.73
C GLY A 203 -7.35 -14.14 -6.90
N LYS A 204 -8.31 -13.20 -6.83
CA LYS A 204 -9.54 -13.31 -6.03
C LYS A 204 -10.78 -13.09 -6.90
N PHE A 205 -11.09 -14.09 -7.71
CA PHE A 205 -12.22 -14.08 -8.67
C PHE A 205 -13.54 -13.59 -8.06
N PHE A 206 -13.83 -13.93 -6.79
CA PHE A 206 -15.08 -13.53 -6.16
C PHE A 206 -15.28 -12.01 -6.04
N MET A 207 -14.20 -11.22 -6.00
CA MET A 207 -14.29 -9.76 -6.01
C MET A 207 -14.73 -9.26 -7.39
N GLN A 208 -14.20 -9.87 -8.45
CA GLN A 208 -14.56 -9.55 -9.83
C GLN A 208 -15.98 -10.00 -10.16
N GLU A 209 -16.38 -11.21 -9.74
CA GLU A 209 -17.74 -11.73 -9.92
C GLU A 209 -18.81 -10.84 -9.27
N ARG A 210 -18.47 -10.13 -8.20
CA ARG A 210 -19.34 -9.16 -7.54
C ARG A 210 -19.24 -7.74 -8.10
N GLY A 211 -18.46 -7.53 -9.16
CA GLY A 211 -18.28 -6.24 -9.79
C GLY A 211 -17.45 -5.23 -8.99
N PHE A 212 -16.74 -5.68 -7.93
CA PHE A 212 -15.82 -4.79 -7.21
C PHE A 212 -14.51 -4.62 -7.98
N ILE A 213 -14.19 -3.39 -8.30
CA ILE A 213 -12.93 -2.97 -8.92
C ILE A 213 -12.18 -2.03 -7.98
N CYS A 214 -10.93 -1.71 -8.28
CA CYS A 214 -10.11 -0.81 -7.45
C CYS A 214 -10.83 0.52 -7.17
N GLN A 215 -11.46 1.05 -8.21
CA GLN A 215 -12.19 2.33 -8.13
C GLN A 215 -13.39 2.27 -7.18
N SER A 216 -13.98 1.09 -6.94
CA SER A 216 -15.15 0.97 -6.05
C SER A 216 -14.87 1.48 -4.64
N CYS A 217 -13.64 1.29 -4.14
CA CYS A 217 -13.21 1.69 -2.81
C CYS A 217 -12.31 2.94 -2.83
N HIS A 218 -11.36 3.01 -3.77
CA HIS A 218 -10.35 4.07 -3.82
C HIS A 218 -10.82 5.33 -4.53
N MET A 219 -11.88 5.21 -5.35
CA MET A 219 -12.51 6.28 -6.10
C MET A 219 -14.05 6.14 -5.98
N PRO A 220 -14.65 6.40 -4.82
CA PRO A 220 -16.06 6.17 -4.59
C PRO A 220 -16.93 6.96 -5.58
N GLU A 221 -18.09 6.42 -5.91
CA GLU A 221 -19.04 7.02 -6.83
C GLU A 221 -19.65 8.29 -6.23
N VAL A 222 -19.96 9.25 -7.12
CA VAL A 222 -20.62 10.51 -6.78
C VAL A 222 -21.41 11.02 -7.97
N ASP A 223 -22.61 11.54 -7.70
CA ASP A 223 -23.44 12.19 -8.70
C ASP A 223 -23.16 13.69 -8.66
N ARG A 224 -22.50 14.22 -9.71
CA ARG A 224 -22.14 15.66 -9.81
C ARG A 224 -21.86 16.05 -11.27
N PRO A 225 -21.81 17.36 -11.59
CA PRO A 225 -21.18 17.83 -12.80
C PRO A 225 -19.69 17.43 -12.79
N VAL A 226 -19.18 16.84 -13.86
CA VAL A 226 -17.74 16.47 -13.96
C VAL A 226 -16.87 17.66 -14.36
N ALA A 227 -17.46 18.71 -14.90
CA ALA A 227 -16.81 19.96 -15.27
C ALA A 227 -17.79 21.13 -15.13
N THR A 228 -17.30 22.36 -15.13
CA THR A 228 -18.11 23.57 -15.15
C THR A 228 -19.12 23.52 -16.31
N ASN A 229 -20.39 23.78 -16.01
CA ASN A 229 -21.51 23.77 -16.96
C ASN A 229 -21.80 22.37 -17.61
N SER A 230 -21.22 21.28 -17.11
CA SER A 230 -21.59 19.95 -17.56
C SER A 230 -22.84 19.43 -16.84
N PRO A 231 -23.61 18.50 -17.43
CA PRO A 231 -24.72 17.88 -16.74
C PRO A 231 -24.25 17.03 -15.53
N ILE A 232 -25.14 16.87 -14.54
CA ILE A 232 -24.93 15.92 -13.46
C ILE A 232 -24.90 14.52 -14.06
N ARG A 233 -23.88 13.76 -13.68
CA ARG A 233 -23.73 12.35 -14.04
C ARG A 233 -23.03 11.58 -12.92
N ARG A 234 -23.20 10.28 -12.92
CA ARG A 234 -22.49 9.40 -12.03
C ARG A 234 -21.03 9.31 -12.44
N GLY A 235 -20.17 9.95 -11.67
CA GLY A 235 -18.72 9.93 -11.80
C GLY A 235 -18.06 9.28 -10.60
N ARG A 236 -16.77 9.54 -10.43
CA ARG A 236 -15.97 9.03 -9.31
C ARG A 236 -15.16 10.14 -8.66
N LYS A 237 -15.04 10.07 -7.33
CA LYS A 237 -14.11 10.92 -6.59
C LYS A 237 -12.67 10.50 -6.89
N HIS A 238 -11.76 11.46 -6.99
CA HIS A 238 -10.35 11.25 -7.33
C HIS A 238 -9.46 11.33 -6.08
N LEU A 239 -9.80 10.58 -5.04
CA LEU A 239 -9.17 10.63 -3.72
C LEU A 239 -8.02 9.65 -3.55
N TRP A 240 -8.10 8.45 -4.13
CA TRP A 240 -7.11 7.35 -4.03
C TRP A 240 -6.55 7.14 -2.61
N ARG A 241 -7.42 7.19 -1.59
CA ARG A 241 -7.02 6.89 -0.21
C ARG A 241 -6.49 5.47 -0.11
N GLY A 242 -5.45 5.26 0.68
CA GLY A 242 -4.78 3.97 0.79
C GLY A 242 -4.04 3.81 2.12
N GLY A 243 -2.89 3.12 2.10
CA GLY A 243 -2.12 2.79 3.31
C GLY A 243 -1.51 3.97 4.07
N HIS A 244 -1.55 5.19 3.52
CA HIS A 244 -1.17 6.42 4.21
C HIS A 244 -2.37 7.15 4.85
N ASP A 245 -3.59 6.63 4.65
CA ASP A 245 -4.82 7.18 5.22
C ASP A 245 -5.31 6.30 6.37
N PRO A 246 -5.26 6.79 7.63
CA PRO A 246 -5.67 6.00 8.80
C PRO A 246 -7.10 5.48 8.73
N ASP A 247 -8.03 6.26 8.16
CA ASP A 247 -9.43 5.89 8.10
C ASP A 247 -9.67 4.81 7.03
N MET A 248 -8.93 4.86 5.93
CA MET A 248 -8.97 3.80 4.92
C MET A 248 -8.45 2.49 5.49
N VAL A 249 -7.36 2.51 6.26
CA VAL A 249 -6.83 1.31 6.91
C VAL A 249 -7.77 0.77 7.98
N LYS A 250 -8.38 1.64 8.80
CA LYS A 250 -9.40 1.24 9.80
C LYS A 250 -10.60 0.55 9.13
N ARG A 251 -11.04 1.03 7.98
CA ARG A 251 -12.14 0.41 7.22
C ARG A 251 -11.77 -0.94 6.63
N ALA A 252 -10.50 -1.22 6.39
CA ALA A 252 -10.05 -2.49 5.84
C ALA A 252 -10.13 -3.64 6.86
N VAL A 253 -10.08 -3.35 8.17
CA VAL A 253 -10.00 -4.36 9.22
C VAL A 253 -11.28 -4.42 10.05
N GLY A 254 -11.74 -5.66 10.33
CA GLY A 254 -12.71 -5.96 11.37
C GLY A 254 -11.98 -6.51 12.58
N ILE A 255 -12.41 -6.11 13.80
CA ILE A 255 -11.78 -6.53 15.04
C ILE A 255 -12.86 -6.96 16.04
N GLN A 256 -12.63 -8.09 16.71
CA GLN A 256 -13.44 -8.56 17.84
C GLN A 256 -12.51 -9.00 18.97
N VAL A 257 -12.85 -8.65 20.21
CA VAL A 257 -12.14 -9.10 21.40
C VAL A 257 -13.08 -9.90 22.30
N LYS A 258 -12.64 -11.07 22.73
CA LYS A 258 -13.37 -11.97 23.64
C LYS A 258 -12.53 -12.29 24.87
N ALA A 259 -13.18 -12.53 25.99
CA ALA A 259 -12.61 -13.14 27.18
C ALA A 259 -13.17 -14.56 27.37
N ASP A 260 -12.35 -15.50 27.81
CA ASP A 260 -12.74 -16.89 28.10
C ASP A 260 -13.39 -17.04 29.48
N ASN A 261 -13.07 -16.15 30.42
CA ASN A 261 -13.63 -16.12 31.78
C ASN A 261 -14.36 -14.78 31.99
N THR A 262 -15.66 -14.84 32.18
CA THR A 262 -16.53 -13.67 32.36
C THR A 262 -16.66 -13.21 33.82
N SER A 263 -16.10 -13.94 34.78
CA SER A 263 -16.16 -13.60 36.21
C SER A 263 -14.84 -13.99 36.91
N PRO A 264 -13.71 -13.41 36.46
CA PRO A 264 -12.42 -13.82 36.96
C PRO A 264 -12.23 -13.45 38.44
N LYS A 265 -11.61 -14.37 39.20
CA LYS A 265 -11.26 -14.19 40.61
C LYS A 265 -9.74 -14.08 40.75
N PRO A 266 -9.26 -13.48 41.84
CA PRO A 266 -7.84 -13.54 42.17
C PRO A 266 -7.32 -15.00 42.13
N GLY A 267 -6.20 -15.19 41.46
CA GLY A 267 -5.61 -16.52 41.23
C GLY A 267 -6.11 -17.25 39.97
N ASP A 268 -7.12 -16.74 39.28
CA ASP A 268 -7.57 -17.34 38.01
C ASP A 268 -6.62 -16.97 36.87
N ARG A 269 -6.57 -17.83 35.85
CA ARG A 269 -6.00 -17.51 34.55
C ARG A 269 -7.10 -16.98 33.63
N VAL A 270 -6.90 -15.81 33.05
CA VAL A 270 -7.87 -15.18 32.12
C VAL A 270 -7.25 -15.11 30.74
N GLY A 271 -7.94 -15.69 29.77
CA GLY A 271 -7.55 -15.66 28.37
C GLY A 271 -8.33 -14.59 27.59
N PHE A 272 -7.66 -13.97 26.64
CA PHE A 272 -8.20 -13.00 25.70
C PHE A 272 -7.91 -13.47 24.29
N THR A 273 -8.89 -13.36 23.42
CA THR A 273 -8.75 -13.63 22.00
C THR A 273 -9.14 -12.37 21.22
N LEU A 274 -8.20 -11.82 20.45
CA LEU A 274 -8.48 -10.79 19.45
C LEU A 274 -8.55 -11.46 18.09
N THR A 275 -9.70 -11.35 17.42
CA THR A 275 -9.89 -11.78 16.03
C THR A 275 -9.75 -10.56 15.12
N LEU A 276 -8.81 -10.61 14.21
CA LEU A 276 -8.60 -9.60 13.16
C LEU A 276 -9.02 -10.19 11.81
N VAL A 277 -9.84 -9.45 11.07
CA VAL A 277 -10.42 -9.88 9.80
C VAL A 277 -10.07 -8.86 8.71
N ASN A 278 -9.70 -9.33 7.53
CA ASN A 278 -9.70 -8.48 6.33
C ASN A 278 -11.15 -8.31 5.85
N ALA A 279 -11.87 -7.35 6.41
CA ALA A 279 -13.30 -7.16 6.17
C ALA A 279 -13.60 -6.19 5.02
N GLY A 280 -12.68 -5.29 4.68
CA GLY A 280 -12.96 -4.18 3.78
C GLY A 280 -12.03 -4.04 2.57
N ALA A 281 -11.00 -4.91 2.41
CA ALA A 281 -10.09 -4.81 1.28
C ALA A 281 -10.26 -5.98 0.31
N GLY A 282 -10.21 -5.68 -1.00
CA GLY A 282 -10.27 -6.67 -2.07
C GLY A 282 -8.91 -7.32 -2.42
N HIS A 283 -7.90 -7.06 -1.63
CA HIS A 283 -6.52 -7.55 -1.74
C HIS A 283 -6.01 -7.95 -0.35
N LYS A 284 -4.81 -8.47 -0.23
CA LYS A 284 -4.22 -8.76 1.09
C LYS A 284 -4.08 -7.48 1.92
N ILE A 285 -4.10 -7.63 3.25
CA ILE A 285 -3.77 -6.56 4.20
C ILE A 285 -2.61 -6.98 5.11
N PRO A 286 -1.59 -6.08 5.29
CA PRO A 286 -1.33 -4.88 4.49
C PRO A 286 -0.94 -5.22 3.05
N THR A 287 -0.96 -4.24 2.14
CA THR A 287 -0.52 -4.41 0.74
C THR A 287 0.38 -3.26 0.30
N GLY A 288 0.93 -3.35 -0.92
CA GLY A 288 1.87 -2.39 -1.48
C GLY A 288 3.29 -2.66 -1.03
N ASP A 289 3.96 -1.67 -0.47
CA ASP A 289 5.33 -1.81 0.01
C ASP A 289 5.45 -2.94 1.03
N PRO A 290 6.46 -3.86 0.88
CA PRO A 290 6.63 -5.01 1.78
C PRO A 290 7.01 -4.64 3.21
N ASP A 291 7.49 -3.43 3.45
CA ASP A 291 7.84 -2.97 4.79
C ASP A 291 6.61 -2.70 5.67
N ARG A 292 5.41 -2.68 5.08
CA ARG A 292 4.15 -2.47 5.78
C ARG A 292 3.73 -3.69 6.59
N TYR A 293 3.32 -3.46 7.85
CA TYR A 293 2.85 -4.53 8.74
C TYR A 293 1.87 -4.02 9.79
N PHE A 294 1.19 -4.95 10.45
CA PHE A 294 0.40 -4.69 11.66
C PHE A 294 1.09 -5.30 12.87
N THR A 295 0.96 -4.65 14.01
CA THR A 295 1.18 -5.26 15.32
C THR A 295 -0.14 -5.42 16.06
N VAL A 296 -0.30 -6.56 16.71
CA VAL A 296 -1.37 -6.86 17.66
C VAL A 296 -0.75 -7.02 19.03
N GLU A 297 -1.07 -6.13 19.93
CA GLU A 297 -0.50 -6.07 21.26
C GLU A 297 -1.58 -6.30 22.32
N PHE A 298 -1.23 -7.13 23.30
CA PHE A 298 -1.90 -7.22 24.59
C PHE A 298 -0.92 -6.76 25.65
N SER A 299 -1.35 -5.90 26.55
CA SER A 299 -0.57 -5.50 27.71
C SER A 299 -1.43 -5.44 28.95
N VAL A 300 -0.93 -5.95 30.08
CA VAL A 300 -1.57 -5.80 31.38
C VAL A 300 -0.97 -4.57 32.05
N VAL A 301 -1.83 -3.66 32.46
CA VAL A 301 -1.43 -2.40 33.08
C VAL A 301 -2.08 -2.25 34.47
N ASP A 302 -1.32 -1.67 35.40
CA ASP A 302 -1.82 -1.31 36.72
C ASP A 302 -2.52 0.08 36.73
N GLN A 303 -3.05 0.47 37.87
CA GLN A 303 -3.71 1.77 38.07
C GLN A 303 -2.81 2.97 37.78
N LYS A 304 -1.49 2.80 37.84
CA LYS A 304 -0.48 3.84 37.52
C LYS A 304 -0.04 3.81 36.07
N GLY A 305 -0.63 2.93 35.24
CA GLY A 305 -0.26 2.77 33.83
C GLY A 305 1.05 2.00 33.60
N ARG A 306 1.62 1.35 34.65
CA ARG A 306 2.82 0.52 34.47
C ARG A 306 2.43 -0.80 33.81
N VAL A 307 3.19 -1.18 32.79
CA VAL A 307 3.03 -2.47 32.11
C VAL A 307 3.62 -3.57 32.98
N LEU A 308 2.79 -4.56 33.33
CA LEU A 308 3.15 -5.73 34.14
C LEU A 308 3.48 -6.94 33.27
N ASP A 309 2.80 -7.07 32.15
CA ASP A 309 3.01 -8.13 31.16
C ASP A 309 2.62 -7.63 29.78
N GLN A 310 3.29 -8.12 28.73
CA GLN A 310 3.03 -7.68 27.35
C GLN A 310 3.34 -8.79 26.35
N HIS A 311 2.46 -8.94 25.36
CA HIS A 311 2.68 -9.80 24.23
C HIS A 311 2.37 -9.05 22.93
N THR A 312 3.29 -9.12 21.96
CA THR A 312 3.11 -8.50 20.65
C THR A 312 3.28 -9.53 19.54
N SER A 313 2.31 -9.59 18.66
CA SER A 313 2.34 -10.38 17.43
C SER A 313 2.41 -9.47 16.23
N THR A 314 3.02 -9.95 15.14
CA THR A 314 3.20 -9.17 13.91
C THR A 314 2.53 -9.86 12.73
N MET A 315 1.88 -9.08 11.88
CA MET A 315 1.27 -9.54 10.64
C MET A 315 1.80 -8.69 9.47
N GLY A 316 2.48 -9.33 8.53
CA GLY A 316 3.11 -8.64 7.42
C GLY A 316 3.78 -9.62 6.46
N ARG A 317 4.72 -9.11 5.71
CA ARG A 317 5.47 -9.85 4.72
C ARG A 317 6.97 -9.52 4.87
N TRP A 318 7.82 -10.54 4.82
CA TRP A 318 9.28 -10.38 4.94
C TRP A 318 9.97 -10.88 3.70
N ILE A 319 10.69 -9.98 3.07
CA ILE A 319 11.42 -10.25 1.83
C ILE A 319 12.91 -10.06 2.08
N MET A 320 13.68 -11.08 1.75
CA MET A 320 15.12 -10.93 1.59
C MET A 320 15.38 -10.37 0.19
N TRP A 321 16.00 -9.20 0.13
CA TRP A 321 16.25 -8.51 -1.14
C TRP A 321 17.58 -8.89 -1.79
N GLN A 322 18.53 -9.39 -1.02
CA GLN A 322 19.85 -9.76 -1.47
C GLN A 322 20.35 -11.03 -0.79
N PRO A 323 21.14 -11.85 -1.43
CA PRO A 323 21.65 -11.77 -2.82
C PRO A 323 20.62 -12.14 -3.89
N ALA A 324 19.44 -12.58 -3.49
CA ALA A 324 18.30 -12.90 -4.35
C ALA A 324 17.01 -12.48 -3.65
N ILE A 325 15.99 -12.12 -4.43
CA ILE A 325 14.68 -11.85 -3.87
C ILE A 325 14.04 -13.17 -3.44
N VAL A 326 13.79 -13.29 -2.16
CA VAL A 326 13.11 -14.46 -1.59
C VAL A 326 12.09 -13.97 -0.58
N GLU A 327 10.83 -14.35 -0.77
CA GLU A 327 9.82 -14.18 0.26
C GLU A 327 10.10 -15.20 1.37
N LEU A 328 10.55 -14.71 2.51
CA LEU A 328 10.85 -15.53 3.68
C LEU A 328 9.58 -15.94 4.41
N TYR A 329 8.61 -15.02 4.41
CA TYR A 329 7.39 -15.18 5.17
C TYR A 329 6.30 -14.20 4.71
N ASP A 330 5.06 -14.69 4.56
CA ASP A 330 3.87 -13.88 4.30
C ASP A 330 2.69 -14.42 5.11
N ASN A 331 2.35 -13.74 6.19
CA ASN A 331 1.18 -14.07 7.02
C ASN A 331 0.06 -13.04 6.92
N ARG A 332 0.05 -12.23 5.88
CA ARG A 332 -1.01 -11.25 5.60
C ARG A 332 -2.35 -11.94 5.38
N LEU A 333 -3.42 -11.22 5.67
CA LEU A 333 -4.78 -11.74 5.48
C LEU A 333 -5.27 -11.47 4.06
N VAL A 334 -5.65 -12.54 3.36
CA VAL A 334 -6.41 -12.42 2.11
C VAL A 334 -7.82 -11.88 2.40
N PRO A 335 -8.53 -11.35 1.40
CA PRO A 335 -9.91 -10.86 1.59
C PRO A 335 -10.80 -11.88 2.31
N LEU A 336 -11.57 -11.39 3.28
CA LEU A 336 -12.48 -12.12 4.16
C LEU A 336 -11.82 -13.15 5.10
N ALA A 337 -10.51 -13.34 5.06
CA ALA A 337 -9.81 -14.19 6.01
C ALA A 337 -9.69 -13.50 7.37
N SER A 338 -9.65 -14.33 8.42
CA SER A 338 -9.45 -13.92 9.80
C SER A 338 -8.27 -14.61 10.43
N ARG A 339 -7.75 -14.01 11.50
CA ARG A 339 -6.75 -14.62 12.38
C ARG A 339 -7.01 -14.25 13.82
N GLU A 340 -6.84 -15.23 14.69
CA GLU A 340 -6.94 -15.08 16.13
C GLU A 340 -5.56 -14.89 16.74
N TYR A 341 -5.48 -13.95 17.67
CA TYR A 341 -4.35 -13.69 18.52
C TYR A 341 -4.77 -13.91 19.96
N GLN A 342 -4.04 -14.77 20.66
CA GLN A 342 -4.39 -15.20 22.01
C GLN A 342 -3.38 -14.68 23.02
N PHE A 343 -3.88 -14.25 24.16
CA PHE A 343 -3.11 -13.82 25.31
C PHE A 343 -3.78 -14.33 26.58
N ALA A 344 -3.01 -14.78 27.56
CA ALA A 344 -3.56 -15.22 28.84
C ALA A 344 -2.70 -14.70 29.98
N TYR A 345 -3.35 -14.21 31.02
CA TYR A 345 -2.69 -13.64 32.19
C TYR A 345 -3.16 -14.33 33.47
N GLN A 346 -2.21 -14.63 34.36
CA GLN A 346 -2.48 -15.18 35.67
C GLN A 346 -2.73 -14.03 36.66
N LEU A 347 -3.96 -13.94 37.17
CA LEU A 347 -4.33 -12.88 38.11
C LEU A 347 -3.59 -13.04 39.44
N PRO A 348 -2.96 -11.99 39.96
CA PRO A 348 -2.41 -12.01 41.31
C PRO A 348 -3.50 -11.98 42.36
N ALA A 349 -3.13 -12.25 43.63
CA ALA A 349 -4.05 -12.16 44.76
C ALA A 349 -4.72 -10.78 44.90
N GLN A 350 -4.01 -9.72 44.47
CA GLN A 350 -4.49 -8.35 44.40
C GLN A 350 -4.62 -7.93 42.95
N ALA A 351 -5.77 -8.16 42.34
CA ALA A 351 -6.04 -7.85 40.94
C ALA A 351 -6.87 -6.57 40.74
N GLU A 352 -7.19 -5.87 41.83
CA GLU A 352 -8.01 -4.65 41.76
C GLU A 352 -7.32 -3.56 40.96
N GLY A 353 -8.04 -2.98 39.98
CA GLY A 353 -7.57 -1.91 39.11
C GLY A 353 -6.59 -2.33 38.02
N LEU A 354 -6.32 -3.63 37.87
CA LEU A 354 -5.63 -4.16 36.70
C LEU A 354 -6.54 -4.09 35.47
N LYS A 355 -5.94 -3.78 34.34
CA LYS A 355 -6.60 -3.77 33.03
C LYS A 355 -5.77 -4.52 32.01
N VAL A 356 -6.43 -5.19 31.06
CA VAL A 356 -5.80 -5.57 29.81
C VAL A 356 -6.06 -4.49 28.77
N LYS A 357 -5.01 -4.02 28.14
CA LYS A 357 -5.06 -3.11 27.01
C LYS A 357 -4.78 -3.90 25.74
N THR A 358 -5.67 -3.81 24.76
CA THR A 358 -5.48 -4.39 23.43
C THR A 358 -5.27 -3.27 22.43
N ARG A 359 -4.24 -3.41 21.58
CA ARG A 359 -3.91 -2.42 20.56
C ARG A 359 -3.61 -3.12 19.24
N VAL A 360 -4.19 -2.61 18.15
CA VAL A 360 -3.79 -2.94 16.79
C VAL A 360 -3.22 -1.68 16.16
N GLN A 361 -1.97 -1.75 15.70
CA GLN A 361 -1.27 -0.65 15.09
C GLN A 361 -0.81 -1.03 13.69
N TYR A 362 -1.01 -0.14 12.74
CA TYR A 362 -0.48 -0.25 11.39
C TYR A 362 0.83 0.52 11.29
N HIS A 363 1.80 -0.05 10.58
CA HIS A 363 3.12 0.50 10.36
C HIS A 363 3.39 0.59 8.86
N ILE A 364 3.86 1.74 8.40
CA ILE A 364 4.35 1.95 7.04
C ILE A 364 5.75 1.33 6.91
N LEU A 365 6.56 1.42 7.97
CA LEU A 365 7.90 0.85 8.08
C LEU A 365 8.29 0.63 9.55
N THR A 366 9.37 -0.08 9.80
CA THR A 366 9.87 -0.32 11.15
C THR A 366 10.59 0.90 11.72
N ASP A 367 10.69 1.00 13.06
CA ASP A 367 11.46 2.05 13.74
C ASP A 367 12.91 2.11 13.24
N LYS A 368 13.54 0.94 13.05
CA LYS A 368 14.91 0.83 12.53
C LYS A 368 15.06 1.38 11.11
N GLN A 369 14.08 1.09 10.24
CA GLN A 369 14.07 1.63 8.88
C GLN A 369 13.85 3.14 8.90
N HIS A 370 12.92 3.63 9.70
CA HIS A 370 12.66 5.05 9.87
C HIS A 370 13.91 5.80 10.32
N GLU A 371 14.58 5.34 11.39
CA GLU A 371 15.84 5.90 11.88
C GLU A 371 16.95 5.88 10.80
N MET A 372 17.08 4.77 10.07
CA MET A 372 18.04 4.66 8.98
C MET A 372 17.75 5.67 7.85
N LEU A 373 16.49 5.82 7.45
CA LEU A 373 16.11 6.77 6.42
C LEU A 373 16.35 8.22 6.86
N GLN A 374 16.05 8.55 8.12
CA GLN A 374 16.35 9.87 8.68
C GLN A 374 17.85 10.15 8.73
N THR A 375 18.64 9.23 9.27
CA THR A 375 20.05 9.47 9.54
C THR A 375 20.94 9.42 8.30
N LYS A 376 20.60 8.58 7.32
CA LYS A 376 21.46 8.31 6.15
C LYS A 376 20.92 8.84 4.82
N TYR A 377 19.60 8.97 4.70
CA TYR A 377 19.00 9.27 3.39
C TYR A 377 18.12 10.53 3.42
N GLY A 378 18.15 11.27 4.53
CA GLY A 378 17.56 12.59 4.62
C GLY A 378 16.03 12.58 4.60
N LEU A 379 15.41 11.54 5.20
CA LEU A 379 13.97 11.58 5.48
C LEU A 379 13.71 12.79 6.37
N THR A 380 12.96 13.74 5.85
CA THR A 380 12.53 14.94 6.56
C THR A 380 11.04 14.88 6.80
N GLY A 381 10.56 15.63 7.76
CA GLY A 381 9.16 15.68 8.13
C GLY A 381 8.85 14.84 9.36
N ASN A 382 7.67 15.11 9.91
CA ASN A 382 7.11 14.40 11.06
C ASN A 382 5.91 13.55 10.66
N ASP A 383 5.84 13.15 9.38
CA ASP A 383 4.74 12.33 8.89
C ASP A 383 4.69 11.02 9.68
N PRO A 384 3.54 10.67 10.22
CA PRO A 384 3.41 9.47 11.01
C PRO A 384 3.65 8.23 10.14
N TYR A 385 4.66 7.44 10.48
CA TYR A 385 4.95 6.16 9.82
C TYR A 385 4.25 4.97 10.49
N ARG A 386 3.42 5.26 11.50
CA ARG A 386 2.55 4.29 12.17
C ARG A 386 1.36 4.99 12.79
N PHE A 387 0.24 4.31 12.89
CA PHE A 387 -0.95 4.82 13.56
C PHE A 387 -1.81 3.70 14.16
N VAL A 388 -2.52 4.07 15.23
CA VAL A 388 -3.41 3.14 15.94
C VAL A 388 -4.68 2.93 15.13
N VAL A 389 -4.96 1.67 14.81
CA VAL A 389 -6.18 1.23 14.13
C VAL A 389 -7.27 0.91 15.13
N TYR A 390 -6.86 0.31 16.25
CA TYR A 390 -7.77 -0.08 17.33
C TYR A 390 -7.03 -0.02 18.65
N GLU A 391 -7.69 0.50 19.69
CA GLU A 391 -7.20 0.47 21.07
C GLU A 391 -8.38 0.45 22.04
N ARG A 392 -8.38 -0.51 22.99
CA ARG A 392 -9.35 -0.61 24.07
C ARG A 392 -8.69 -1.15 25.32
N GLU A 393 -9.27 -0.77 26.46
CA GLU A 393 -8.91 -1.29 27.78
C GLU A 393 -10.11 -1.99 28.41
N PHE A 394 -9.86 -3.14 29.03
CA PHE A 394 -10.87 -3.92 29.72
C PHE A 394 -10.39 -4.21 31.13
N PRO A 395 -11.25 -4.08 32.17
CA PRO A 395 -10.88 -4.41 33.55
C PRO A 395 -10.59 -5.91 33.66
N LEU A 396 -9.65 -6.28 34.53
CA LEU A 396 -9.33 -7.68 34.85
C LEU A 396 -10.01 -8.16 36.14
N SER A 397 -10.89 -7.34 36.75
CA SER A 397 -11.64 -7.67 37.93
C SER A 397 -13.11 -7.31 37.74
N GLY A 398 -14.00 -8.11 38.33
CA GLY A 398 -15.45 -7.96 38.16
C GLY A 398 -16.05 -8.75 36.99
N ALA A 399 -17.31 -8.47 36.69
CA ALA A 399 -18.00 -9.16 35.58
C ALA A 399 -17.51 -8.62 34.24
N LEU A 400 -17.14 -9.53 33.35
CA LEU A 400 -16.76 -9.26 31.96
C LEU A 400 -17.88 -9.76 31.03
N ALA A 401 -18.09 -9.06 29.92
CA ALA A 401 -18.87 -9.63 28.83
C ALA A 401 -18.04 -10.70 28.10
N ALA A 402 -18.68 -11.78 27.64
CA ALA A 402 -17.98 -12.80 26.84
C ALA A 402 -17.41 -12.21 25.54
N VAL A 403 -18.13 -11.27 24.91
CA VAL A 403 -17.66 -10.41 23.85
C VAL A 403 -17.39 -9.04 24.46
N LEU A 404 -16.13 -8.67 24.62
CA LEU A 404 -15.71 -7.42 25.25
C LEU A 404 -15.90 -6.22 24.33
N ASP A 405 -15.66 -6.42 23.05
CA ASP A 405 -15.80 -5.38 22.03
C ASP A 405 -16.03 -6.00 20.64
N GLU A 406 -16.96 -5.45 19.90
CA GLU A 406 -17.14 -5.65 18.47
C GLU A 406 -16.72 -4.34 17.77
N GLY A 407 -15.41 -4.11 17.72
CA GLY A 407 -14.85 -2.96 17.01
C GLY A 407 -15.16 -3.06 15.51
N ASN A 408 -15.63 -1.97 14.92
CA ASN A 408 -15.95 -1.79 13.52
C ASN A 408 -16.28 -3.08 12.72
N GLN A 409 -17.59 -3.40 12.59
CA GLN A 409 -18.15 -4.26 11.54
C GLN A 409 -18.00 -5.79 11.65
N LEU A 410 -17.92 -6.38 12.84
CA LEU A 410 -18.13 -7.81 12.99
C LEU A 410 -19.49 -8.15 13.61
N SER A 411 -20.59 -7.55 13.21
CA SER A 411 -21.90 -8.12 13.50
C SER A 411 -21.98 -9.49 12.82
N ALA A 412 -21.59 -10.50 13.58
CA ALA A 412 -21.65 -11.90 13.19
C ALA A 412 -23.11 -12.30 13.01
N GLY A 413 -23.49 -12.72 11.86
CA GLY A 413 -24.71 -13.47 11.64
C GLY A 413 -25.47 -13.22 10.36
N ASN A 414 -25.36 -12.06 9.72
CA ASN A 414 -26.13 -11.75 8.52
C ASN A 414 -25.35 -10.91 7.50
N ARG A 415 -24.07 -11.24 7.27
CA ARG A 415 -23.39 -10.64 6.14
C ARG A 415 -23.56 -11.50 4.92
N GLN A 416 -24.63 -11.20 4.22
CA GLN A 416 -24.55 -11.27 2.78
C GLN A 416 -23.35 -10.42 2.35
N PRO A 417 -22.59 -10.86 1.35
CA PRO A 417 -21.37 -10.23 0.89
C PRO A 417 -21.51 -8.81 0.30
N ASP A 418 -22.68 -8.22 0.41
CA ASP A 418 -23.00 -6.88 -0.08
C ASP A 418 -22.43 -5.73 0.76
N ALA A 419 -21.85 -6.03 1.89
CA ALA A 419 -21.32 -5.03 2.83
C ALA A 419 -19.80 -5.06 2.95
N LEU A 420 -19.07 -5.09 1.84
CA LEU A 420 -17.76 -4.47 1.81
C LEU A 420 -18.00 -2.96 2.00
N SER A 421 -17.37 -2.37 3.00
CA SER A 421 -17.59 -0.99 3.44
C SER A 421 -17.33 0.11 2.40
N CYS A 422 -17.14 -0.26 1.15
CA CYS A 422 -17.02 0.65 0.02
C CYS A 422 -18.30 1.47 -0.24
N LYS A 423 -19.46 1.04 0.29
CA LYS A 423 -20.72 1.79 0.16
C LYS A 423 -20.97 2.80 1.28
N ALA A 424 -20.26 2.76 2.38
CA ALA A 424 -20.46 3.64 3.53
C ALA A 424 -19.46 4.81 3.54
N GLY A 425 -19.54 5.68 2.55
CA GLY A 425 -18.68 6.86 2.44
C GLY A 425 -19.41 8.06 1.83
N VAL A 426 -20.72 8.17 2.12
CA VAL A 426 -21.50 9.35 1.70
C VAL A 426 -22.21 9.88 2.92
N GLU A 427 -21.46 10.42 3.89
CA GLU A 427 -21.93 11.42 4.85
C GLU A 427 -20.69 12.01 5.52
N GLY A 428 -20.41 13.30 5.21
CA GLY A 428 -19.37 14.11 5.83
C GLY A 428 -18.67 15.02 4.84
#